data_875abc178cee1ac96ddc5289b0f3aa0f
#
_entry.id   875abc178cee1ac96ddc5289b0f3aa0f
#
_cell.length_a   1.000
_cell.length_b   1.000
_cell.length_c   1.000
_cell.angle_alpha   90.00
_cell.angle_beta   90.00
_cell.angle_gamma   90.00
#
_symmetry.space_group_name_H-M   'P 1'
#
loop_
_entity.id
_entity.type
_entity.pdbx_description
1 polymer ?
#
loop_
_entity_poly.entity_id
_entity_poly.type
_entity_poly.pdbx_seq_one_letter_code
_entity_poly.pdbx_strand_id
1 'polypeptide(L)'
;MSTQKSNQNLIWIDLEMTGLDPDKERIIEIATIITDTNLTIVAEGPNLVVNQPKELIENMDEWNTKQHGNSGLTKSVLQSSISEQAAEIETLEFISKSVSYTHLTLPTILLV
;
A
#
# COMPACT_ATOMS: atom_id res chain seq x y z
N MET A 1 -9.70 -23.01 -5.20
CA MET A 1 -8.31 -23.42 -5.40
C MET A 1 -7.42 -22.59 -4.49
N SER A 2 -6.64 -23.23 -3.66
CA SER A 2 -5.75 -22.51 -2.77
C SER A 2 -4.62 -21.84 -3.55
N THR A 3 -4.29 -20.63 -3.15
CA THR A 3 -3.14 -19.92 -3.70
C THR A 3 -1.86 -20.67 -3.32
N GLN A 4 -1.05 -21.00 -4.30
CA GLN A 4 0.21 -21.70 -4.07
C GLN A 4 1.30 -20.67 -3.80
N LYS A 5 2.11 -20.93 -2.76
CA LYS A 5 3.30 -20.14 -2.49
C LYS A 5 4.36 -20.46 -3.53
N SER A 6 5.00 -19.43 -4.05
CA SER A 6 6.09 -19.58 -4.99
C SER A 6 7.12 -18.47 -4.79
N ASN A 7 8.41 -18.84 -4.86
CA ASN A 7 9.48 -17.83 -4.85
C ASN A 7 9.55 -17.04 -6.15
N GLN A 8 8.81 -17.44 -7.18
CA GLN A 8 8.81 -16.78 -8.48
C GLN A 8 7.63 -15.84 -8.66
N ASN A 9 6.68 -15.84 -7.74
CA ASN A 9 5.56 -14.89 -7.81
C ASN A 9 6.06 -13.47 -7.57
N LEU A 10 5.47 -12.53 -8.30
CA LEU A 10 5.81 -11.12 -8.23
C LEU A 10 4.81 -10.39 -7.34
N ILE A 11 5.33 -9.52 -6.51
CA ILE A 11 4.52 -8.66 -5.64
C ILE A 11 4.48 -7.26 -6.26
N TRP A 12 3.28 -6.76 -6.53
CA TRP A 12 3.07 -5.41 -7.03
C TRP A 12 2.41 -4.61 -5.92
N ILE A 13 3.08 -3.57 -5.46
CA ILE A 13 2.57 -2.69 -4.41
C ILE A 13 2.46 -1.29 -4.97
N ASP A 14 1.27 -0.71 -4.86
CA ASP A 14 1.02 0.67 -5.20
C ASP A 14 0.73 1.43 -3.91
N LEU A 15 1.45 2.53 -3.71
CA LEU A 15 1.36 3.35 -2.51
C LEU A 15 0.97 4.78 -2.87
N GLU A 16 0.02 5.34 -2.10
CA GLU A 16 -0.22 6.76 -2.09
C GLU A 16 0.28 7.34 -0.78
N MET A 17 0.88 8.53 -0.85
CA MET A 17 1.52 9.17 0.29
C MET A 17 1.16 10.64 0.35
N THR A 18 1.41 11.26 1.49
CA THR A 18 1.19 12.70 1.67
C THR A 18 2.22 13.55 0.91
N GLY A 19 3.32 12.96 0.47
CA GLY A 19 4.36 13.60 -0.30
C GLY A 19 5.50 12.64 -0.57
N LEU A 20 6.63 13.14 -1.04
CA LEU A 20 7.75 12.32 -1.48
C LEU A 20 8.91 12.22 -0.47
N ASP A 21 8.90 13.01 0.59
CA ASP A 21 9.97 12.99 1.59
C ASP A 21 9.71 11.86 2.59
N PRO A 22 10.48 10.75 2.56
CA PRO A 22 10.21 9.60 3.42
C PRO A 22 10.39 9.89 4.91
N ASP A 23 11.08 10.96 5.28
CA ASP A 23 11.28 11.33 6.68
C ASP A 23 10.10 12.10 7.27
N LYS A 24 9.30 12.74 6.42
CA LYS A 24 8.19 13.60 6.85
C LYS A 24 6.83 13.07 6.46
N GLU A 25 6.77 12.37 5.33
CA GLU A 25 5.50 11.97 4.75
C GLU A 25 5.04 10.61 5.25
N ARG A 26 3.75 10.37 5.11
CA ARG A 26 3.12 9.15 5.57
C ARG A 26 2.33 8.48 4.46
N ILE A 27 2.19 7.17 4.57
CA ILE A 27 1.38 6.37 3.65
C ILE A 27 -0.10 6.59 3.95
N ILE A 28 -0.88 6.78 2.90
CA ILE A 28 -2.33 6.97 3.03
C ILE A 28 -3.15 5.92 2.28
N GLU A 29 -2.51 5.17 1.39
CA GLU A 29 -3.18 4.04 0.72
C GLU A 29 -2.17 2.99 0.30
N ILE A 30 -2.54 1.71 0.44
CA ILE A 30 -1.73 0.57 -0.01
C ILE A 30 -2.63 -0.37 -0.80
N ALA A 31 -2.23 -0.68 -2.03
CA ALA A 31 -2.88 -1.72 -2.84
C ALA A 31 -1.84 -2.75 -3.25
N THR A 32 -2.17 -4.02 -3.17
CA THR A 32 -1.25 -5.12 -3.44
C THR A 32 -1.86 -6.14 -4.38
N ILE A 33 -1.08 -6.59 -5.36
CA ILE A 33 -1.48 -7.65 -6.30
C ILE A 33 -0.30 -8.61 -6.42
N ILE A 34 -0.61 -9.90 -6.49
CA ILE A 34 0.38 -10.95 -6.75
C ILE A 34 0.14 -11.50 -8.14
N THR A 35 1.20 -11.58 -8.93
CA THR A 35 1.17 -12.24 -10.24
C THR A 35 2.22 -13.33 -10.31
N ASP A 36 2.08 -14.22 -11.30
CA ASP A 36 3.17 -15.10 -11.68
C ASP A 36 4.15 -14.36 -12.61
N THR A 37 5.17 -15.07 -13.10
CA THR A 37 6.17 -14.47 -13.98
C THR A 37 5.63 -14.12 -15.36
N ASN A 38 4.46 -14.63 -15.73
CA ASN A 38 3.77 -14.30 -16.98
C ASN A 38 2.77 -13.17 -16.81
N LEU A 39 2.76 -12.51 -15.66
CA LEU A 39 1.86 -11.42 -15.30
C LEU A 39 0.39 -11.84 -15.18
N THR A 40 0.15 -13.12 -14.99
CA THR A 40 -1.20 -13.61 -14.68
C THR A 40 -1.48 -13.35 -13.19
N ILE A 41 -2.63 -12.78 -12.87
CA ILE A 41 -3.00 -12.48 -11.49
C ILE A 41 -3.22 -13.79 -10.73
N VAL A 42 -2.43 -13.99 -9.68
CA VAL A 42 -2.55 -15.13 -8.76
C VAL A 42 -3.48 -14.77 -7.62
N ALA A 43 -3.38 -13.56 -7.10
CA ALA A 43 -4.22 -13.08 -6.01
C ALA A 43 -4.32 -11.56 -6.04
N GLU A 44 -5.51 -11.04 -5.76
CA GLU A 44 -5.73 -9.62 -5.57
C GLU A 44 -5.81 -9.35 -4.08
N GLY A 45 -5.00 -8.41 -3.62
CA GLY A 45 -4.93 -8.07 -2.22
C GLY A 45 -5.90 -7.00 -1.81
N PRO A 46 -5.89 -6.69 -0.53
CA PRO A 46 -6.69 -5.61 -0.01
C PRO A 46 -6.22 -4.26 -0.56
N ASN A 47 -7.17 -3.36 -0.74
CA ASN A 47 -6.88 -1.95 -0.96
C ASN A 47 -7.17 -1.24 0.37
N LEU A 48 -6.11 -0.79 1.03
CA LEU A 48 -6.20 -0.28 2.39
C LEU A 48 -5.96 1.22 2.41
N VAL A 49 -6.98 1.96 2.86
CA VAL A 49 -6.88 3.40 3.09
C VAL A 49 -6.48 3.59 4.56
N VAL A 50 -5.34 4.21 4.77
CA VAL A 50 -4.73 4.38 6.09
C VAL A 50 -5.16 5.72 6.69
N ASN A 51 -5.64 5.69 7.93
CA ASN A 51 -5.97 6.92 8.64
C ASN A 51 -4.70 7.70 8.98
N GLN A 52 -4.78 9.01 8.81
CA GLN A 52 -3.72 9.93 9.23
C GLN A 52 -4.35 11.12 9.95
N PRO A 53 -3.60 11.79 10.84
CA PRO A 53 -4.11 12.97 11.53
C PRO A 53 -4.52 14.07 10.54
N LYS A 54 -5.62 14.73 10.84
CA LYS A 54 -6.13 15.83 10.01
C LYS A 54 -5.07 16.90 9.77
N GLU A 55 -4.28 17.19 10.79
CA GLU A 55 -3.20 18.17 10.73
C GLU A 55 -2.17 17.83 9.66
N LEU A 56 -1.79 16.56 9.56
CA LEU A 56 -0.86 16.09 8.53
C LEU A 56 -1.45 16.28 7.13
N ILE A 57 -2.72 15.95 6.96
CA ILE A 57 -3.43 16.08 5.68
C ILE A 57 -3.54 17.54 5.27
N GLU A 58 -3.81 18.42 6.21
CA GLU A 58 -3.93 19.87 5.94
C GLU A 58 -2.59 20.50 5.55
N ASN A 59 -1.47 19.89 5.96
CA ASN A 59 -0.13 20.39 5.66
C ASN A 59 0.49 19.77 4.41
N MET A 60 -0.25 18.98 3.63
CA MET A 60 0.24 18.48 2.36
C MET A 60 0.55 19.64 1.41
N ASP A 61 1.54 19.44 0.52
CA ASP A 61 1.83 20.43 -0.50
C ASP A 61 0.63 20.64 -1.45
N GLU A 62 0.70 21.67 -2.26
CA GLU A 62 -0.41 22.04 -3.15
C GLU A 62 -0.76 20.92 -4.13
N TRP A 63 0.25 20.28 -4.71
CA TRP A 63 0.04 19.20 -5.67
C TRP A 63 -0.69 18.00 -5.03
N ASN A 64 -0.21 17.54 -3.87
CA ASN A 64 -0.81 16.40 -3.17
C ASN A 64 -2.20 16.74 -2.63
N THR A 65 -2.40 17.94 -2.13
CA THR A 65 -3.72 18.40 -1.67
C THR A 65 -4.74 18.32 -2.79
N LYS A 66 -4.37 18.81 -3.97
CA LYS A 66 -5.25 18.80 -5.13
C LYS A 66 -5.48 17.38 -5.67
N GLN A 67 -4.41 16.62 -5.82
CA GLN A 67 -4.46 15.27 -6.40
C GLN A 67 -5.30 14.33 -5.54
N HIS A 68 -5.05 14.29 -4.25
CA HIS A 68 -5.76 13.40 -3.34
C HIS A 68 -7.18 13.91 -3.03
N GLY A 69 -7.38 15.21 -3.05
CA GLY A 69 -8.71 15.80 -2.92
C GLY A 69 -9.60 15.45 -4.11
N ASN A 70 -9.06 15.58 -5.33
CA ASN A 70 -9.81 15.29 -6.55
C ASN A 70 -10.17 13.81 -6.70
N SER A 71 -9.31 12.91 -6.23
CA SER A 71 -9.57 11.46 -6.26
C SER A 71 -10.52 11.00 -5.16
N GLY A 72 -10.82 11.85 -4.19
CA GLY A 72 -11.62 11.48 -3.02
C GLY A 72 -10.82 10.78 -1.93
N LEU A 73 -9.52 10.58 -2.13
CA LEU A 73 -8.68 9.86 -1.17
C LEU A 73 -8.56 10.60 0.15
N THR A 74 -8.42 11.91 0.13
CA THR A 74 -8.32 12.73 1.36
C THR A 74 -9.52 12.47 2.29
N LYS A 75 -10.72 12.45 1.74
CA LYS A 75 -11.92 12.18 2.51
C LYS A 75 -11.90 10.76 3.09
N SER A 76 -11.51 9.79 2.27
CA SER A 76 -11.42 8.39 2.70
C SER A 76 -10.40 8.20 3.82
N VAL A 77 -9.27 8.88 3.75
CA VAL A 77 -8.22 8.85 4.79
C VAL A 77 -8.78 9.35 6.13
N LEU A 78 -9.47 10.48 6.10
CA LEU A 78 -10.02 11.08 7.32
C LEU A 78 -11.14 10.22 7.94
N GLN A 79 -11.82 9.42 7.14
CA GLN A 79 -12.88 8.53 7.58
C GLN A 79 -12.38 7.13 7.95
N SER A 80 -11.16 6.78 7.57
CA SER A 80 -10.60 5.45 7.82
C SER A 80 -10.29 5.25 9.30
N SER A 81 -10.46 4.02 9.77
CA SER A 81 -10.03 3.58 11.11
C SER A 81 -8.79 2.70 11.08
N ILE A 82 -8.20 2.50 9.90
CA ILE A 82 -7.04 1.62 9.72
C ILE A 82 -5.76 2.39 10.02
N SER A 83 -4.97 1.90 10.99
CA SER A 83 -3.66 2.48 11.31
C SER A 83 -2.59 2.00 10.32
N GLU A 84 -1.46 2.70 10.27
CA GLU A 84 -0.30 2.26 9.47
C GLU A 84 0.12 0.84 9.84
N GLN A 85 0.17 0.55 11.14
CA GLN A 85 0.57 -0.77 11.63
C GLN A 85 -0.42 -1.85 11.21
N ALA A 86 -1.71 -1.60 11.32
CA ALA A 86 -2.74 -2.55 10.91
C ALA A 86 -2.67 -2.81 9.40
N ALA A 87 -2.45 -1.77 8.60
CA ALA A 87 -2.30 -1.90 7.16
C ALA A 87 -1.07 -2.72 6.79
N GLU A 88 0.04 -2.49 7.46
CA GLU A 88 1.27 -3.26 7.26
C GLU A 88 1.05 -4.74 7.55
N ILE A 89 0.46 -5.05 8.70
CA ILE A 89 0.20 -6.44 9.11
C ILE A 89 -0.71 -7.13 8.09
N GLU A 90 -1.78 -6.48 7.69
CA GLU A 90 -2.73 -7.05 6.75
C GLU A 90 -2.11 -7.29 5.37
N THR A 91 -1.28 -6.36 4.91
CA THR A 91 -0.55 -6.49 3.65
C THR A 91 0.44 -7.67 3.71
N LEU A 92 1.20 -7.78 4.79
CA LEU A 92 2.16 -8.87 4.96
C LEU A 92 1.48 -10.23 5.08
N GLU A 93 0.35 -10.31 5.76
CA GLU A 93 -0.45 -11.55 5.83
C GLU A 93 -0.94 -11.97 4.45
N PHE A 94 -1.41 -11.02 3.64
CA PHE A 94 -1.82 -11.30 2.28
C PHE A 94 -0.65 -11.83 1.44
N ILE A 95 0.49 -11.14 1.48
CA ILE A 95 1.67 -11.51 0.71
C ILE A 95 2.16 -12.91 1.11
N SER A 96 2.15 -13.24 2.39
CA SER A 96 2.66 -14.51 2.90
C SER A 96 1.91 -15.73 2.38
N LYS A 97 0.70 -15.55 1.90
CA LYS A 97 -0.10 -16.63 1.32
C LYS A 97 0.37 -17.04 -0.07
N SER A 98 1.06 -16.15 -0.77
CA SER A 98 1.43 -16.34 -2.19
C SER A 98 2.93 -16.34 -2.42
N VAL A 99 3.74 -15.88 -1.47
CA VAL A 99 5.18 -15.69 -1.64
C VAL A 99 5.90 -16.26 -0.43
N SER A 100 7.06 -16.88 -0.67
CA SER A 100 7.92 -17.34 0.40
C SER A 100 8.57 -16.16 1.11
N TYR A 101 8.52 -16.14 2.44
CA TYR A 101 9.13 -15.08 3.23
C TYR A 101 10.64 -14.94 3.01
N THR A 102 11.31 -16.00 2.58
CA THR A 102 12.74 -15.94 2.31
C THR A 102 13.09 -14.98 1.18
N HIS A 103 12.10 -14.57 0.39
CA HIS A 103 12.27 -13.65 -0.74
C HIS A 103 11.72 -12.26 -0.45
N LEU A 104 11.20 -12.03 0.74
CA LEU A 104 10.75 -10.71 1.14
C LEU A 104 11.91 -9.93 1.72
N THR A 105 12.41 -8.97 0.96
CA THR A 105 13.35 -7.98 1.47
C THR A 105 12.61 -6.68 1.69
N LEU A 106 12.29 -6.41 2.92
CA LEU A 106 11.48 -5.28 3.34
C LEU A 106 12.01 -3.88 2.99
N PRO A 107 13.32 -3.64 2.79
CA PRO A 107 13.75 -2.28 2.46
C PRO A 107 13.51 -1.86 1.02
N THR A 108 12.97 -2.74 0.18
CA THR A 108 12.85 -2.42 -1.25
C THR A 108 11.43 -2.04 -1.61
N ILE A 109 10.90 -1.02 -1.00
CA ILE A 109 9.69 -0.41 -1.51
C ILE A 109 10.13 0.63 -2.52
N LEU A 110 9.90 0.33 -3.79
CA LEU A 110 10.09 1.30 -4.85
C LEU A 110 8.85 2.19 -4.89
N LEU A 111 9.03 3.42 -4.53
CA LEU A 111 8.00 4.43 -4.68
C LEU A 111 7.95 4.85 -6.15
N VAL A 112 6.86 4.57 -6.77
CA VAL A 112 6.61 5.00 -8.14
C VAL A 112 5.74 6.22 -8.13
#